data_9c2b253fe41083d61659e1e6f9619a11
#
_entry.id   9c2b253fe41083d61659e1e6f9619a11
#
_cell.length_a   1.000
_cell.length_b   1.000
_cell.length_c   1.000
_cell.angle_alpha   90.00
_cell.angle_beta   90.00
_cell.angle_gamma   90.00
#
_symmetry.space_group_name_H-M   'P 1'
#
loop_
_entity.id
_entity.type
_entity.pdbx_description
1 polymer ?
#
loop_
_entity_poly.entity_id
_entity_poly.type
_entity_poly.pdbx_seq_one_letter_code
_entity_poly.pdbx_strand_id
1 'polypeptide(L)'
;MALEFDGITQPDWKEIVNKKLKFPEGLLNAIQDGQLMKVQQLLQVSDGILRQLDEAEDRAWREALNLAIRTGGEEITKTLLRIVKFDFRQIHEALLVAVDTNQPTVVKLLLDRLDQEKGRKMDIKSFSSALFDNSIDNSRFAPGVTPLTLACEKDLYEIVDMLMKKGHAIPGPHKVSCSCLECSNGRKFDLLKFSLSRINTYKGIASRAHLSIASEDAMLTAFKLSRELKSLSKKEPEFKPEYLALEQLCQEFAFELLGMCRNQSEVTAILNDVADSSNDEEEEDFNDQAFEEGIPNLARLRLAVNYNQKQFVAHPICQQVLSSIWCGSLQSWRGSTNLWKVFISSSIFMGMPFLCLLYYVAPRSKPAKMLKIPVIKFLLHSASYVWFLVFLLAESLVLEYNNETFSGRNQDFWETSLHMIWVAGFFWFECKEVWIEGFRSYLLDWWNFLDIVMLSMYLASFVLRLLIFFQGRVFCLDNKESAECRYYTKAGVGNTEDPQFMAEVLFAVTSMLSFTRCLHLACPRTWGPCRISIGQDESTT
;
A
#
# COMPACT_ATOMS: atom_id res chain seq x y z
N MET A 1 78.39 56.60 14.00
CA MET A 1 78.47 55.15 13.71
C MET A 1 77.06 54.64 13.64
N ALA A 2 76.48 54.76 12.43
CA ALA A 2 75.12 54.32 12.11
C ALA A 2 75.18 52.86 11.65
N LEU A 3 74.54 52.00 12.36
CA LEU A 3 74.35 50.60 11.90
C LEU A 3 73.17 50.56 10.93
N GLU A 4 73.48 50.31 9.65
CA GLU A 4 72.56 49.95 8.61
C GLU A 4 71.91 48.61 8.99
N PHE A 5 70.58 48.62 9.20
CA PHE A 5 69.76 47.41 9.24
C PHE A 5 69.38 47.10 7.79
N ASP A 6 70.04 46.11 7.23
CA ASP A 6 69.72 45.51 5.97
C ASP A 6 68.24 45.06 5.92
N GLY A 7 67.57 45.54 4.90
CA GLY A 7 66.16 45.30 4.67
C GLY A 7 65.82 43.84 4.44
N ILE A 8 65.17 43.19 5.37
CA ILE A 8 64.33 42.05 5.15
C ILE A 8 63.03 42.58 4.53
N THR A 9 62.95 42.60 3.22
CA THR A 9 61.70 42.85 2.49
C THR A 9 60.65 41.85 2.99
N GLN A 10 59.67 42.35 3.74
CA GLN A 10 58.47 41.54 4.07
C GLN A 10 57.89 41.02 2.74
N PRO A 11 57.79 39.69 2.55
CA PRO A 11 57.21 39.14 1.31
C PRO A 11 55.79 39.69 1.17
N ASP A 12 55.52 40.26 -0.01
CA ASP A 12 54.24 40.90 -0.29
C ASP A 12 53.16 39.83 -0.08
N TRP A 13 52.34 40.00 1.00
CA TRP A 13 51.29 39.04 1.35
C TRP A 13 50.35 38.73 0.18
N LYS A 14 50.26 39.65 -0.82
CA LYS A 14 49.54 39.43 -2.10
C LYS A 14 50.20 38.38 -2.97
N GLU A 15 51.53 38.30 -3.01
CA GLU A 15 52.25 37.24 -3.72
C GLU A 15 52.06 35.88 -3.06
N ILE A 16 52.04 35.85 -1.72
CA ILE A 16 51.82 34.62 -0.98
C ILE A 16 50.41 34.06 -1.22
N VAL A 17 49.38 34.94 -1.22
CA VAL A 17 47.98 34.55 -1.47
C VAL A 17 47.73 34.11 -2.89
N ASN A 18 48.42 34.71 -3.89
CA ASN A 18 48.24 34.38 -5.30
C ASN A 18 49.10 33.20 -5.79
N LYS A 19 50.06 32.71 -4.97
CA LYS A 19 50.88 31.56 -5.32
C LYS A 19 50.06 30.29 -5.31
N LYS A 20 49.75 29.75 -6.51
CA LYS A 20 49.04 28.47 -6.64
C LYS A 20 49.89 27.33 -6.08
N LEU A 21 49.26 26.46 -5.28
CA LEU A 21 49.94 25.31 -4.68
C LEU A 21 50.08 24.21 -5.75
N LYS A 22 51.31 23.80 -6.04
CA LYS A 22 51.62 22.65 -6.88
C LYS A 22 51.43 21.35 -6.09
N PHE A 23 51.04 20.29 -6.76
CA PHE A 23 50.88 18.99 -6.16
C PHE A 23 52.20 18.35 -5.76
N PRO A 24 52.45 18.05 -4.48
CA PRO A 24 53.73 17.50 -4.03
C PRO A 24 53.89 16.04 -4.48
N GLU A 25 55.07 15.74 -5.06
CA GLU A 25 55.43 14.37 -5.39
C GLU A 25 55.49 13.52 -4.11
N GLY A 26 54.85 12.33 -4.12
CA GLY A 26 54.80 11.42 -2.98
C GLY A 26 53.68 11.70 -1.97
N LEU A 27 52.83 12.72 -2.17
CA LEU A 27 51.72 13.02 -1.27
C LEU A 27 50.72 11.86 -1.19
N LEU A 28 50.36 11.24 -2.34
CA LEU A 28 49.44 10.09 -2.37
C LEU A 28 49.97 8.92 -1.55
N ASN A 29 51.27 8.61 -1.68
CA ASN A 29 51.88 7.52 -0.91
C ASN A 29 51.89 7.83 0.61
N ALA A 30 52.20 9.08 0.98
CA ALA A 30 52.17 9.50 2.39
C ALA A 30 50.74 9.43 2.98
N ILE A 31 49.71 9.72 2.21
CA ILE A 31 48.31 9.58 2.61
C ILE A 31 47.92 8.09 2.72
N GLN A 32 48.32 7.27 1.76
CA GLN A 32 48.05 5.82 1.74
C GLN A 32 48.71 5.13 2.95
N ASP A 33 49.93 5.55 3.32
CA ASP A 33 50.66 5.03 4.46
C ASP A 33 50.16 5.60 5.81
N GLY A 34 49.24 6.57 5.79
CA GLY A 34 48.73 7.23 6.99
C GLY A 34 49.73 8.12 7.75
N GLN A 35 50.80 8.56 7.09
CA GLN A 35 51.90 9.31 7.72
C GLN A 35 51.58 10.81 7.83
N LEU A 36 50.82 11.22 8.89
CA LEU A 36 50.40 12.61 9.10
C LEU A 36 51.58 13.63 9.09
N MET A 37 52.67 13.31 9.77
CA MET A 37 53.85 14.21 9.85
C MET A 37 54.47 14.44 8.47
N LYS A 38 54.57 13.41 7.65
CA LYS A 38 55.09 13.51 6.27
C LYS A 38 54.14 14.32 5.36
N VAL A 39 52.82 14.13 5.53
CA VAL A 39 51.81 14.92 4.81
C VAL A 39 51.95 16.41 5.18
N GLN A 40 52.13 16.73 6.47
CA GLN A 40 52.33 18.11 6.93
C GLN A 40 53.65 18.71 6.40
N GLN A 41 54.71 17.93 6.36
CA GLN A 41 56.02 18.36 5.79
C GLN A 41 55.94 18.62 4.30
N LEU A 42 55.26 17.76 3.54
CA LEU A 42 55.09 17.92 2.09
C LEU A 42 54.26 19.13 1.73
N LEU A 43 53.28 19.46 2.55
CA LEU A 43 52.42 20.64 2.34
C LEU A 43 53.10 21.97 2.77
N GLN A 44 54.18 21.93 3.54
CA GLN A 44 55.07 23.05 3.95
C GLN A 44 54.39 24.34 4.40
N VAL A 45 53.18 24.30 4.95
CA VAL A 45 52.40 25.50 5.28
C VAL A 45 51.92 25.46 6.72
N SER A 46 52.49 26.29 7.56
CA SER A 46 52.11 26.48 8.97
C SER A 46 51.40 27.81 9.26
N ASP A 47 51.19 28.65 8.24
CA ASP A 47 50.67 30.01 8.35
C ASP A 47 49.13 30.13 8.42
N GLY A 48 48.39 29.01 8.27
CA GLY A 48 46.93 29.00 8.33
C GLY A 48 46.22 29.66 7.15
N ILE A 49 46.94 30.02 6.08
CA ILE A 49 46.35 30.62 4.88
C ILE A 49 45.92 29.54 3.90
N LEU A 50 44.66 29.58 3.47
CA LEU A 50 44.14 28.69 2.43
C LEU A 50 44.75 29.02 1.07
N ARG A 51 45.44 28.04 0.48
CA ARG A 51 46.11 28.18 -0.82
C ARG A 51 45.19 27.73 -1.95
N GLN A 52 45.17 28.50 -3.04
CA GLN A 52 44.46 28.13 -4.26
C GLN A 52 45.21 27.01 -5.01
N LEU A 53 44.45 26.09 -5.62
CA LEU A 53 44.99 25.00 -6.42
C LEU A 53 45.28 25.40 -7.84
N ASP A 54 46.27 24.77 -8.45
CA ASP A 54 46.46 24.84 -9.89
C ASP A 54 45.42 24.02 -10.63
N GLU A 55 44.71 24.62 -11.57
CA GLU A 55 43.64 23.94 -12.34
C GLU A 55 44.15 22.73 -13.14
N ALA A 56 45.42 22.74 -13.55
CA ALA A 56 46.03 21.61 -14.25
C ALA A 56 46.19 20.37 -13.36
N GLU A 57 46.27 20.54 -12.05
CA GLU A 57 46.46 19.45 -11.06
C GLU A 57 45.19 19.13 -10.24
N ASP A 58 44.06 19.70 -10.63
CA ASP A 58 42.76 19.54 -9.94
C ASP A 58 42.42 18.07 -9.67
N ARG A 59 42.65 17.19 -10.64
CA ARG A 59 42.40 15.76 -10.53
C ARG A 59 43.25 15.08 -9.46
N ALA A 60 44.53 15.45 -9.34
CA ALA A 60 45.46 14.88 -8.36
C ALA A 60 45.06 15.28 -6.92
N TRP A 61 44.67 16.53 -6.72
CA TRP A 61 44.18 17.01 -5.42
C TRP A 61 42.85 16.38 -5.01
N ARG A 62 41.94 16.20 -5.92
CA ARG A 62 40.68 15.50 -5.70
C ARG A 62 40.93 14.04 -5.31
N GLU A 63 41.83 13.36 -6.02
CA GLU A 63 42.21 11.97 -5.68
C GLU A 63 42.88 11.88 -4.30
N ALA A 64 43.75 12.83 -3.94
CA ALA A 64 44.38 12.89 -2.62
C ALA A 64 43.35 13.06 -1.48
N LEU A 65 42.37 13.95 -1.64
CA LEU A 65 41.30 14.12 -0.67
C LEU A 65 40.43 12.87 -0.56
N ASN A 66 40.01 12.31 -1.66
CA ASN A 66 39.20 11.09 -1.69
C ASN A 66 39.95 9.89 -1.11
N LEU A 67 41.27 9.78 -1.36
CA LEU A 67 42.12 8.75 -0.77
C LEU A 67 42.25 8.89 0.73
N ALA A 68 42.48 10.14 1.25
CA ALA A 68 42.54 10.42 2.69
C ALA A 68 41.25 9.97 3.41
N ILE A 69 40.09 10.19 2.79
CA ILE A 69 38.81 9.75 3.34
C ILE A 69 38.68 8.23 3.30
N ARG A 70 39.04 7.57 2.19
CA ARG A 70 38.95 6.11 2.05
C ARG A 70 39.87 5.35 3.00
N THR A 71 41.05 5.90 3.29
CA THR A 71 42.00 5.31 4.27
C THR A 71 41.57 5.54 5.73
N GLY A 72 40.52 6.33 5.96
CA GLY A 72 40.04 6.63 7.31
C GLY A 72 40.91 7.62 8.05
N GLY A 73 41.77 8.36 7.35
CA GLY A 73 42.66 9.37 7.91
C GLY A 73 41.95 10.67 8.28
N GLU A 74 41.19 10.70 9.37
CA GLU A 74 40.42 11.88 9.80
C GLU A 74 41.36 13.11 10.01
N GLU A 75 42.48 12.95 10.69
CA GLU A 75 43.42 14.05 10.94
C GLU A 75 44.15 14.52 9.66
N ILE A 76 44.42 13.59 8.72
CA ILE A 76 44.96 13.93 7.42
C ILE A 76 43.93 14.73 6.62
N THR A 77 42.67 14.29 6.62
CA THR A 77 41.56 14.98 5.95
C THR A 77 41.35 16.39 6.53
N LYS A 78 41.37 16.54 7.87
CA LYS A 78 41.32 17.86 8.55
C LYS A 78 42.47 18.77 8.13
N THR A 79 43.67 18.20 8.04
CA THR A 79 44.88 18.94 7.63
C THR A 79 44.78 19.43 6.18
N LEU A 80 44.36 18.57 5.28
CA LEU A 80 44.12 18.92 3.87
C LEU A 80 43.09 20.04 3.74
N LEU A 81 41.91 19.90 4.40
CA LEU A 81 40.85 20.91 4.34
C LEU A 81 41.23 22.24 4.98
N ARG A 82 42.18 22.27 5.93
CA ARG A 82 42.68 23.50 6.60
C ARG A 82 43.68 24.24 5.73
N ILE A 83 44.51 23.53 4.97
CA ILE A 83 45.60 24.12 4.21
C ILE A 83 45.19 24.44 2.76
N VAL A 84 44.41 23.54 2.14
CA VAL A 84 44.07 23.57 0.72
C VAL A 84 42.65 24.11 0.54
N LYS A 85 42.50 25.08 -0.39
CA LYS A 85 41.19 25.57 -0.79
C LYS A 85 40.66 24.71 -1.92
N PHE A 86 39.86 23.70 -1.55
CA PHE A 86 39.16 22.87 -2.51
C PHE A 86 37.98 23.62 -3.12
N ASP A 87 37.70 23.34 -4.40
CA ASP A 87 36.50 23.82 -5.06
C ASP A 87 35.27 23.05 -4.56
N PHE A 88 34.13 23.68 -4.72
CA PHE A 88 32.84 23.14 -4.32
C PHE A 88 32.57 21.72 -4.85
N ARG A 89 32.90 21.47 -6.13
CA ARG A 89 32.74 20.14 -6.76
C ARG A 89 33.61 19.08 -6.11
N GLN A 90 34.83 19.41 -5.71
CA GLN A 90 35.76 18.52 -5.02
C GLN A 90 35.23 18.14 -3.64
N ILE A 91 34.70 19.13 -2.88
CA ILE A 91 34.12 18.89 -1.55
C ILE A 91 32.85 18.05 -1.65
N HIS A 92 32.03 18.27 -2.67
CA HIS A 92 30.82 17.48 -2.90
C HIS A 92 31.14 16.01 -3.23
N GLU A 93 32.13 15.76 -4.09
CA GLU A 93 32.60 14.38 -4.37
C GLU A 93 33.21 13.73 -3.12
N ALA A 94 34.00 14.48 -2.35
CA ALA A 94 34.54 14.02 -1.08
C ALA A 94 33.45 13.69 -0.07
N LEU A 95 32.34 14.45 -0.05
CA LEU A 95 31.18 14.17 0.78
C LEU A 95 30.51 12.84 0.38
N LEU A 96 30.33 12.58 -0.92
CA LEU A 96 29.84 11.28 -1.40
C LEU A 96 30.75 10.13 -0.97
N VAL A 97 32.09 10.32 -1.06
CA VAL A 97 33.05 9.29 -0.62
C VAL A 97 32.98 9.08 0.89
N ALA A 98 32.81 10.14 1.68
CA ALA A 98 32.70 10.06 3.14
C ALA A 98 31.41 9.34 3.58
N VAL A 99 30.31 9.55 2.86
CA VAL A 99 29.06 8.80 3.05
C VAL A 99 29.26 7.34 2.64
N ASP A 100 29.89 7.09 1.49
CA ASP A 100 30.14 5.75 0.97
C ASP A 100 30.97 4.88 1.95
N THR A 101 31.93 5.51 2.63
CA THR A 101 32.79 4.87 3.63
C THR A 101 32.24 4.91 5.06
N ASN A 102 31.03 5.44 5.27
CA ASN A 102 30.37 5.55 6.57
C ASN A 102 31.22 6.27 7.65
N GLN A 103 31.64 7.49 7.35
CA GLN A 103 32.44 8.31 8.28
C GLN A 103 31.68 9.57 8.73
N PRO A 104 30.81 9.49 9.76
CA PRO A 104 29.96 10.60 10.18
C PRO A 104 30.75 11.82 10.64
N THR A 105 31.91 11.64 11.24
CA THR A 105 32.80 12.74 11.67
C THR A 105 33.33 13.55 10.50
N VAL A 106 33.77 12.86 9.44
CA VAL A 106 34.25 13.51 8.20
C VAL A 106 33.10 14.16 7.44
N VAL A 107 31.92 13.50 7.38
CA VAL A 107 30.70 14.10 6.80
C VAL A 107 30.38 15.42 7.49
N LYS A 108 30.37 15.47 8.83
CA LYS A 108 30.13 16.69 9.59
C LYS A 108 31.15 17.78 9.25
N LEU A 109 32.43 17.43 9.18
CA LEU A 109 33.51 18.37 8.86
C LEU A 109 33.34 18.98 7.46
N LEU A 110 32.98 18.16 6.47
CA LEU A 110 32.74 18.61 5.09
C LEU A 110 31.47 19.48 4.99
N LEU A 111 30.41 19.15 5.72
CA LEU A 111 29.19 19.95 5.78
C LEU A 111 29.44 21.31 6.42
N ASP A 112 30.18 21.35 7.54
CA ASP A 112 30.54 22.61 8.21
C ASP A 112 31.42 23.49 7.29
N ARG A 113 32.28 22.88 6.47
CA ARG A 113 33.05 23.59 5.45
C ARG A 113 32.16 24.17 4.36
N LEU A 114 31.22 23.41 3.86
CA LEU A 114 30.23 23.88 2.86
C LEU A 114 29.38 25.03 3.41
N ASP A 115 28.97 24.97 4.70
CA ASP A 115 28.20 26.04 5.34
C ASP A 115 29.01 27.35 5.50
N GLN A 116 30.29 27.27 5.77
CA GLN A 116 31.18 28.45 5.80
C GLN A 116 31.29 29.14 4.44
N GLU A 117 31.21 28.37 3.34
CA GLU A 117 31.24 28.91 1.97
C GLU A 117 29.89 29.49 1.54
N LYS A 118 28.77 28.89 2.01
CA LYS A 118 27.39 29.39 1.78
C LYS A 118 27.21 30.83 2.28
N GLY A 119 27.69 31.13 3.48
CA GLY A 119 27.57 32.47 4.11
C GLY A 119 28.14 33.61 3.28
N ARG A 120 28.87 33.30 2.21
CA ARG A 120 29.55 34.26 1.35
C ARG A 120 28.93 34.49 -0.03
N LYS A 121 28.06 33.61 -0.55
CA LYS A 121 27.76 33.66 -1.99
C LYS A 121 26.32 33.44 -2.49
N MET A 122 25.35 32.77 -1.82
CA MET A 122 24.06 32.47 -2.43
C MET A 122 22.94 32.12 -1.43
N ASP A 123 21.68 32.26 -1.89
CA ASP A 123 20.48 31.86 -1.18
C ASP A 123 20.38 30.32 -1.03
N ILE A 124 20.00 29.86 0.17
CA ILE A 124 20.10 28.44 0.60
C ILE A 124 19.34 27.48 -0.31
N LYS A 125 18.18 27.87 -0.84
CA LYS A 125 17.36 27.01 -1.70
C LYS A 125 17.92 26.81 -3.10
N SER A 126 18.40 27.88 -3.74
CA SER A 126 19.01 27.80 -5.07
C SER A 126 20.36 27.08 -5.04
N PHE A 127 21.08 27.18 -3.93
CA PHE A 127 22.36 26.49 -3.74
C PHE A 127 22.17 24.96 -3.54
N SER A 128 21.18 24.51 -2.77
CA SER A 128 20.92 23.08 -2.59
C SER A 128 20.45 22.42 -3.87
N SER A 129 19.57 23.05 -4.64
CA SER A 129 19.06 22.56 -5.92
C SER A 129 20.17 22.47 -6.97
N ALA A 130 20.99 23.52 -7.13
CA ALA A 130 22.10 23.51 -8.08
C ALA A 130 23.19 22.47 -7.72
N LEU A 131 23.31 22.12 -6.44
CA LEU A 131 24.28 21.16 -5.93
C LEU A 131 23.91 19.72 -6.23
N PHE A 132 22.62 19.43 -6.23
CA PHE A 132 22.12 18.07 -6.25
C PHE A 132 21.66 17.64 -7.66
N ASP A 133 21.37 18.61 -8.56
CA ASP A 133 20.94 18.32 -9.93
C ASP A 133 22.09 18.07 -10.90
N ASN A 134 23.31 18.51 -10.59
CA ASN A 134 24.46 18.25 -11.42
C ASN A 134 25.18 16.98 -10.96
N SER A 135 24.76 15.82 -11.47
CA SER A 135 25.65 14.67 -11.51
C SER A 135 26.98 15.11 -12.16
N ILE A 136 28.04 15.03 -11.39
CA ILE A 136 29.39 15.28 -11.91
C ILE A 136 29.63 14.21 -12.98
N ASP A 137 29.67 14.60 -14.25
CA ASP A 137 29.76 13.68 -15.40
C ASP A 137 30.97 12.74 -15.35
N ASN A 138 31.94 13.00 -14.47
CA ASN A 138 33.12 12.18 -14.20
C ASN A 138 33.13 11.55 -12.79
N SER A 139 32.03 11.56 -12.07
CA SER A 139 31.93 10.90 -10.77
C SER A 139 31.85 9.38 -10.91
N ARG A 140 32.37 8.64 -9.94
CA ARG A 140 32.21 7.17 -9.84
C ARG A 140 30.79 6.77 -9.42
N PHE A 141 29.98 7.72 -8.99
CA PHE A 141 28.62 7.49 -8.52
C PHE A 141 27.63 7.54 -9.69
N ALA A 142 26.56 6.76 -9.57
CA ALA A 142 25.52 6.70 -10.59
C ALA A 142 24.76 8.04 -10.74
N PRO A 143 24.16 8.28 -11.90
CA PRO A 143 23.38 9.51 -12.14
C PRO A 143 22.27 9.68 -11.11
N GLY A 144 22.10 10.92 -10.62
CA GLY A 144 21.04 11.26 -9.65
C GLY A 144 21.31 10.83 -8.20
N VAL A 145 22.49 10.27 -7.91
CA VAL A 145 22.89 9.95 -6.53
C VAL A 145 23.36 11.22 -5.85
N THR A 146 22.67 11.60 -4.78
CA THR A 146 23.03 12.69 -3.87
C THR A 146 23.63 12.12 -2.58
N PRO A 147 24.34 12.91 -1.76
CA PRO A 147 24.83 12.42 -0.48
C PRO A 147 23.72 11.85 0.41
N LEU A 148 22.53 12.48 0.41
CA LEU A 148 21.40 12.00 1.17
C LEU A 148 20.81 10.70 0.59
N THR A 149 20.64 10.59 -0.74
CA THR A 149 20.14 9.33 -1.35
C THR A 149 21.11 8.18 -1.14
N LEU A 150 22.43 8.42 -1.19
CA LEU A 150 23.44 7.41 -0.91
C LEU A 150 23.42 6.97 0.56
N ALA A 151 23.30 7.92 1.49
CA ALA A 151 23.18 7.62 2.92
C ALA A 151 21.91 6.81 3.21
N CYS A 152 20.81 7.14 2.55
CA CYS A 152 19.55 6.42 2.64
C CYS A 152 19.66 5.01 2.05
N GLU A 153 20.23 4.84 0.85
CA GLU A 153 20.41 3.52 0.21
C GLU A 153 21.23 2.56 1.07
N LYS A 154 22.17 3.09 1.86
CA LYS A 154 23.02 2.31 2.79
C LYS A 154 22.46 2.20 4.19
N ASP A 155 21.28 2.74 4.47
CA ASP A 155 20.64 2.79 5.79
C ASP A 155 21.52 3.38 6.91
N LEU A 156 22.26 4.46 6.61
CA LEU A 156 23.14 5.14 7.55
C LEU A 156 22.37 6.18 8.36
N TYR A 157 21.60 5.74 9.36
CA TYR A 157 20.67 6.58 10.15
C TYR A 157 21.30 7.86 10.71
N GLU A 158 22.52 7.78 11.27
CA GLU A 158 23.22 8.94 11.85
C GLU A 158 23.52 10.00 10.79
N ILE A 159 24.00 9.58 9.62
CA ILE A 159 24.33 10.48 8.51
C ILE A 159 23.05 11.06 7.90
N VAL A 160 22.00 10.23 7.74
CA VAL A 160 20.69 10.67 7.22
C VAL A 160 20.09 11.74 8.13
N ASP A 161 20.05 11.52 9.45
CA ASP A 161 19.55 12.48 10.42
C ASP A 161 20.35 13.80 10.37
N MET A 162 21.69 13.69 10.29
CA MET A 162 22.59 14.85 10.19
C MET A 162 22.33 15.67 8.92
N LEU A 163 22.22 15.02 7.77
CA LEU A 163 21.94 15.67 6.48
C LEU A 163 20.56 16.33 6.48
N MET A 164 19.54 15.65 7.00
CA MET A 164 18.19 16.21 7.09
C MET A 164 18.10 17.41 8.03
N LYS A 165 18.77 17.38 9.17
CA LYS A 165 18.89 18.54 10.09
C LYS A 165 19.58 19.75 9.45
N LYS A 166 20.47 19.52 8.49
CA LYS A 166 21.10 20.58 7.68
C LYS A 166 20.21 21.08 6.53
N GLY A 167 19.01 20.55 6.38
CA GLY A 167 18.03 20.98 5.38
C GLY A 167 18.16 20.30 4.01
N HIS A 168 18.90 19.20 3.94
CA HIS A 168 18.89 18.36 2.73
C HIS A 168 17.60 17.57 2.64
N ALA A 169 17.01 17.50 1.45
CA ALA A 169 15.78 16.74 1.18
C ALA A 169 15.92 15.99 -0.14
N ILE A 170 15.23 14.86 -0.23
CA ILE A 170 15.13 14.13 -1.51
C ILE A 170 13.87 14.63 -2.22
N PRO A 171 13.99 15.32 -3.36
CA PRO A 171 12.82 15.74 -4.12
C PRO A 171 12.07 14.53 -4.67
N GLY A 172 10.74 14.53 -4.54
CA GLY A 172 9.91 13.49 -5.12
C GLY A 172 10.07 13.44 -6.65
N PRO A 173 10.26 12.26 -7.25
CA PRO A 173 10.39 12.13 -8.69
C PRO A 173 9.12 12.57 -9.42
N HIS A 174 9.27 13.23 -10.56
CA HIS A 174 8.14 13.60 -11.40
C HIS A 174 7.45 12.37 -11.99
N LYS A 175 6.14 12.44 -12.19
CA LYS A 175 5.37 11.36 -12.83
C LYS A 175 5.95 11.04 -14.22
N VAL A 176 5.86 9.77 -14.64
CA VAL A 176 6.35 9.32 -15.97
C VAL A 176 5.74 10.15 -17.11
N SER A 177 4.49 10.58 -16.96
CA SER A 177 3.77 11.42 -17.95
C SER A 177 4.03 12.92 -17.80
N CYS A 178 4.95 13.36 -16.94
CA CYS A 178 5.22 14.77 -16.72
C CYS A 178 5.74 15.44 -18.00
N SER A 179 5.17 16.60 -18.33
CA SER A 179 5.51 17.39 -19.53
C SER A 179 6.39 18.62 -19.25
N CYS A 180 6.93 18.76 -18.03
CA CYS A 180 7.83 19.87 -17.71
C CYS A 180 9.09 19.83 -18.58
N LEU A 181 9.75 20.97 -18.73
CA LEU A 181 10.92 21.14 -19.59
C LEU A 181 12.04 20.14 -19.23
N GLU A 182 12.30 19.94 -17.96
CA GLU A 182 13.30 19.02 -17.45
C GLU A 182 13.02 17.56 -17.84
N CYS A 183 11.80 17.06 -17.55
CA CYS A 183 11.39 15.72 -17.94
C CYS A 183 11.35 15.50 -19.44
N SER A 184 10.94 16.52 -20.21
CA SER A 184 10.92 16.48 -21.67
C SER A 184 12.34 16.40 -22.24
N ASN A 185 13.26 17.20 -21.73
CA ASN A 185 14.66 17.18 -22.14
C ASN A 185 15.34 15.86 -21.73
N GLY A 186 15.13 15.39 -20.51
CA GLY A 186 15.68 14.12 -20.04
C GLY A 186 15.28 12.95 -20.94
N ARG A 187 14.00 12.85 -21.30
CA ARG A 187 13.50 11.81 -22.22
C ARG A 187 14.04 11.96 -23.64
N LYS A 188 14.28 13.17 -24.10
CA LYS A 188 14.73 13.44 -25.49
C LYS A 188 16.22 13.21 -25.67
N PHE A 189 17.06 13.58 -24.71
CA PHE A 189 18.50 13.59 -24.85
C PHE A 189 19.18 12.37 -24.22
N ASP A 190 18.73 11.88 -23.08
CA ASP A 190 19.32 10.72 -22.40
C ASP A 190 18.27 10.02 -21.51
N LEU A 191 17.47 9.18 -22.13
CA LEU A 191 16.41 8.43 -21.45
C LEU A 191 16.96 7.51 -20.37
N LEU A 192 18.10 6.85 -20.63
CA LEU A 192 18.71 5.92 -19.68
C LEU A 192 19.15 6.64 -18.41
N LYS A 193 19.89 7.74 -18.55
CA LYS A 193 20.33 8.57 -17.43
C LYS A 193 19.13 9.09 -16.62
N PHE A 194 18.08 9.53 -17.30
CA PHE A 194 16.86 10.02 -16.68
C PHE A 194 16.13 8.92 -15.87
N SER A 195 16.01 7.71 -16.44
CA SER A 195 15.36 6.58 -15.75
C SER A 195 16.19 6.08 -14.57
N LEU A 196 17.51 5.97 -14.72
CA LEU A 196 18.41 5.59 -13.62
C LEU A 196 18.39 6.62 -12.48
N SER A 197 18.37 7.91 -12.80
CA SER A 197 18.25 8.97 -11.79
C SER A 197 16.95 8.82 -10.98
N ARG A 198 15.83 8.52 -11.66
CA ARG A 198 14.54 8.26 -10.99
C ARG A 198 14.62 7.04 -10.06
N ILE A 199 15.16 5.92 -10.55
CA ILE A 199 15.30 4.70 -9.75
C ILE A 199 16.17 4.95 -8.51
N ASN A 200 17.31 5.65 -8.66
CA ASN A 200 18.18 5.95 -7.55
C ASN A 200 17.50 6.88 -6.52
N THR A 201 16.67 7.82 -6.99
CA THR A 201 15.85 8.64 -6.10
C THR A 201 14.83 7.78 -5.33
N TYR A 202 14.14 6.84 -5.98
CA TYR A 202 13.23 5.92 -5.30
C TYR A 202 13.96 4.97 -4.34
N LYS A 203 15.18 4.51 -4.65
CA LYS A 203 16.02 3.75 -3.71
C LYS A 203 16.26 4.54 -2.41
N GLY A 204 16.57 5.83 -2.55
CA GLY A 204 16.72 6.71 -1.39
C GLY A 204 15.43 6.87 -0.58
N ILE A 205 14.31 7.16 -1.26
CA ILE A 205 13.00 7.39 -0.61
C ILE A 205 12.46 6.10 0.06
N ALA A 206 12.64 4.95 -0.57
CA ALA A 206 12.15 3.66 -0.09
C ALA A 206 13.03 3.03 1.01
N SER A 207 14.16 3.65 1.34
CA SER A 207 15.06 3.15 2.39
C SER A 207 14.43 3.22 3.77
N ARG A 208 14.80 2.28 4.63
CA ARG A 208 14.33 2.22 6.03
C ARG A 208 14.70 3.48 6.81
N ALA A 209 15.93 3.99 6.61
CA ALA A 209 16.41 5.18 7.26
C ALA A 209 15.58 6.41 6.88
N HIS A 210 15.29 6.60 5.58
CA HIS A 210 14.48 7.72 5.12
C HIS A 210 13.04 7.64 5.61
N LEU A 211 12.39 6.47 5.46
CA LEU A 211 11.01 6.27 5.91
C LEU A 211 10.85 6.52 7.42
N SER A 212 11.84 6.11 8.23
CA SER A 212 11.80 6.30 9.69
C SER A 212 12.02 7.74 10.16
N ILE A 213 12.86 8.51 9.44
CA ILE A 213 13.28 9.84 9.89
C ILE A 213 12.46 10.94 9.21
N ALA A 214 12.13 10.78 7.92
CA ALA A 214 11.52 11.83 7.11
C ALA A 214 9.99 11.88 7.21
N SER A 215 9.32 10.76 7.55
CA SER A 215 7.86 10.68 7.53
C SER A 215 7.26 10.72 8.94
N GLU A 216 6.17 11.47 9.11
CA GLU A 216 5.38 11.49 10.34
C GLU A 216 4.70 10.14 10.59
N ASP A 217 4.13 9.54 9.52
CA ASP A 217 3.60 8.19 9.51
C ASP A 217 4.37 7.31 8.52
N ALA A 218 5.40 6.63 9.06
CA ALA A 218 6.29 5.77 8.28
C ALA A 218 5.54 4.59 7.63
N MET A 219 4.53 4.04 8.31
CA MET A 219 3.77 2.89 7.84
C MET A 219 2.87 3.26 6.67
N LEU A 220 2.14 4.36 6.79
CA LEU A 220 1.28 4.86 5.70
C LEU A 220 2.10 5.27 4.49
N THR A 221 3.22 5.96 4.73
CA THR A 221 4.14 6.36 3.65
C THR A 221 4.69 5.15 2.90
N ALA A 222 5.05 4.08 3.62
CA ALA A 222 5.49 2.82 3.01
C ALA A 222 4.38 2.16 2.16
N PHE A 223 3.12 2.19 2.61
CA PHE A 223 1.99 1.67 1.84
C PHE A 223 1.75 2.46 0.55
N LYS A 224 1.72 3.80 0.64
CA LYS A 224 1.55 4.69 -0.53
C LYS A 224 2.67 4.48 -1.54
N LEU A 225 3.91 4.44 -1.06
CA LEU A 225 5.09 4.24 -1.90
C LEU A 225 5.11 2.85 -2.57
N SER A 226 4.75 1.79 -1.84
CA SER A 226 4.61 0.44 -2.40
C SER A 226 3.59 0.39 -3.56
N ARG A 227 2.42 1.04 -3.40
CA ARG A 227 1.40 1.16 -4.47
C ARG A 227 1.94 1.94 -5.67
N GLU A 228 2.65 3.04 -5.44
CA GLU A 228 3.25 3.87 -6.48
C GLU A 228 4.30 3.08 -7.28
N LEU A 229 5.24 2.41 -6.60
CA LEU A 229 6.27 1.58 -7.21
C LEU A 229 5.67 0.43 -8.05
N LYS A 230 4.61 -0.20 -7.57
CA LYS A 230 3.86 -1.20 -8.34
C LYS A 230 3.20 -0.62 -9.60
N SER A 231 2.68 0.61 -9.53
CA SER A 231 2.16 1.30 -10.71
C SER A 231 3.28 1.61 -11.72
N LEU A 232 4.46 2.04 -11.22
CA LEU A 232 5.63 2.34 -12.05
C LEU A 232 6.18 1.09 -12.72
N SER A 233 6.22 -0.06 -12.06
CA SER A 233 6.66 -1.33 -12.64
C SER A 233 5.85 -1.77 -13.86
N LYS A 234 4.59 -1.29 -13.98
CA LYS A 234 3.74 -1.51 -15.16
C LYS A 234 3.96 -0.48 -16.27
N LYS A 235 4.37 0.75 -15.90
CA LYS A 235 4.59 1.86 -16.84
C LYS A 235 5.96 1.84 -17.48
N GLU A 236 6.97 1.33 -16.77
CA GLU A 236 8.36 1.18 -17.22
C GLU A 236 8.78 -0.29 -17.08
N PRO A 237 8.35 -1.16 -18.01
CA PRO A 237 8.59 -2.60 -17.93
C PRO A 237 10.07 -3.00 -18.02
N GLU A 238 10.92 -2.12 -18.57
CA GLU A 238 12.37 -2.35 -18.68
C GLU A 238 13.05 -2.42 -17.31
N PHE A 239 12.54 -1.66 -16.34
CA PHE A 239 13.04 -1.59 -14.95
C PHE A 239 12.11 -2.25 -13.94
N LYS A 240 11.22 -3.12 -14.40
CA LYS A 240 10.24 -3.80 -13.55
C LYS A 240 10.87 -4.52 -12.34
N PRO A 241 11.99 -5.27 -12.48
CA PRO A 241 12.58 -5.96 -11.34
C PRO A 241 13.06 -5.01 -10.24
N GLU A 242 13.63 -3.85 -10.59
CA GLU A 242 14.08 -2.85 -9.63
C GLU A 242 12.90 -2.24 -8.86
N TYR A 243 11.82 -1.87 -9.55
CA TYR A 243 10.64 -1.33 -8.90
C TYR A 243 9.94 -2.35 -8.00
N LEU A 244 9.88 -3.62 -8.40
CA LEU A 244 9.30 -4.68 -7.57
C LEU A 244 10.16 -4.99 -6.34
N ALA A 245 11.50 -4.93 -6.46
CA ALA A 245 12.39 -5.07 -5.31
C ALA A 245 12.19 -3.95 -4.29
N LEU A 246 12.01 -2.72 -4.75
CA LEU A 246 11.71 -1.57 -3.88
C LEU A 246 10.28 -1.67 -3.27
N GLU A 247 9.30 -2.15 -4.04
CA GLU A 247 7.95 -2.46 -3.52
C GLU A 247 8.05 -3.44 -2.36
N GLN A 248 8.79 -4.54 -2.55
CA GLN A 248 8.99 -5.55 -1.52
C GLN A 248 9.67 -4.98 -0.27
N LEU A 249 10.71 -4.15 -0.44
CA LEU A 249 11.41 -3.48 0.67
C LEU A 249 10.43 -2.65 1.52
N CYS A 250 9.52 -1.90 0.89
CA CYS A 250 8.50 -1.13 1.59
C CYS A 250 7.51 -2.03 2.36
N GLN A 251 7.12 -3.18 1.77
CA GLN A 251 6.25 -4.15 2.44
C GLN A 251 6.94 -4.81 3.63
N GLU A 252 8.21 -5.18 3.49
CA GLU A 252 9.03 -5.75 4.58
C GLU A 252 9.21 -4.75 5.71
N PHE A 253 9.50 -3.48 5.39
CA PHE A 253 9.61 -2.42 6.40
C PHE A 253 8.32 -2.26 7.21
N ALA A 254 7.16 -2.23 6.57
CA ALA A 254 5.87 -2.12 7.25
C ALA A 254 5.58 -3.37 8.12
N PHE A 255 5.96 -4.56 7.64
CA PHE A 255 5.86 -5.81 8.38
C PHE A 255 6.73 -5.80 9.66
N GLU A 256 8.00 -5.40 9.54
CA GLU A 256 8.93 -5.30 10.68
C GLU A 256 8.47 -4.26 11.70
N LEU A 257 7.97 -3.12 11.22
CA LEU A 257 7.47 -2.03 12.09
C LEU A 257 6.27 -2.50 12.93
N LEU A 258 5.34 -3.27 12.34
CA LEU A 258 4.25 -3.89 13.07
C LEU A 258 4.76 -4.92 14.10
N GLY A 259 5.83 -5.65 13.77
CA GLY A 259 6.47 -6.62 14.66
C GLY A 259 7.11 -6.01 15.90
N MET A 260 7.40 -4.70 15.91
CA MET A 260 7.96 -3.98 17.06
C MET A 260 6.92 -3.66 18.14
N CYS A 261 5.63 -3.80 17.84
CA CYS A 261 4.56 -3.55 18.82
C CYS A 261 4.63 -4.54 19.98
N ARG A 262 4.42 -4.05 21.21
CA ARG A 262 4.59 -4.83 22.44
C ARG A 262 3.28 -5.38 22.99
N ASN A 263 2.17 -4.66 22.77
CA ASN A 263 0.88 -4.97 23.36
C ASN A 263 -0.24 -5.00 22.33
N GLN A 264 -1.26 -5.82 22.56
CA GLN A 264 -2.43 -5.90 21.69
C GLN A 264 -3.19 -4.57 21.60
N SER A 265 -3.23 -3.78 22.68
CA SER A 265 -3.85 -2.44 22.69
C SER A 265 -3.13 -1.47 21.75
N GLU A 266 -1.80 -1.49 21.72
CA GLU A 266 -0.97 -0.70 20.82
C GLU A 266 -1.23 -1.09 19.36
N VAL A 267 -1.23 -2.39 19.06
CA VAL A 267 -1.55 -2.88 17.71
C VAL A 267 -2.96 -2.47 17.28
N THR A 268 -3.95 -2.59 18.19
CA THR A 268 -5.32 -2.19 17.87
C THR A 268 -5.41 -0.68 17.64
N ALA A 269 -4.70 0.14 18.41
CA ALA A 269 -4.63 1.58 18.20
C ALA A 269 -4.02 1.92 16.82
N ILE A 270 -2.88 1.29 16.48
CA ILE A 270 -2.22 1.49 15.17
C ILE A 270 -3.13 1.05 14.01
N LEU A 271 -3.81 -0.09 14.13
CA LEU A 271 -4.70 -0.59 13.08
C LEU A 271 -5.96 0.25 12.92
N ASN A 272 -6.41 0.94 13.99
CA ASN A 272 -7.56 1.86 13.96
C ASN A 272 -7.18 3.28 13.57
N ASP A 273 -5.89 3.62 13.58
CA ASP A 273 -5.44 4.96 13.29
C ASP A 273 -5.82 5.35 11.86
N VAL A 274 -6.54 6.44 11.76
CA VAL A 274 -6.92 7.06 10.49
C VAL A 274 -5.84 8.08 10.19
N ALA A 275 -5.02 7.81 9.21
CA ALA A 275 -4.12 8.84 8.72
C ALA A 275 -4.95 10.03 8.25
N ASP A 276 -4.66 11.19 8.80
CA ASP A 276 -5.22 12.48 8.40
C ASP A 276 -4.69 12.83 6.99
N SER A 277 -5.18 12.09 5.99
CA SER A 277 -4.81 12.29 4.59
C SER A 277 -5.76 13.29 3.97
N SER A 278 -5.48 14.56 4.21
CA SER A 278 -6.24 15.70 3.71
C SER A 278 -6.15 15.96 2.20
N ASN A 279 -5.57 15.07 1.39
CA ASN A 279 -5.25 15.40 -0.01
C ASN A 279 -5.59 14.36 -1.07
N ASP A 280 -6.13 13.19 -0.75
CA ASP A 280 -6.48 12.19 -1.75
C ASP A 280 -8.01 11.94 -1.73
N GLU A 281 -8.71 12.41 -2.78
CA GLU A 281 -10.17 12.23 -2.97
C GLU A 281 -10.60 10.75 -2.90
N GLU A 282 -9.70 9.81 -3.20
CA GLU A 282 -9.95 8.37 -3.08
C GLU A 282 -9.96 7.86 -1.63
N GLU A 283 -9.39 8.60 -0.66
CA GLU A 283 -9.35 8.20 0.76
C GLU A 283 -10.55 8.76 1.55
N GLU A 284 -11.20 9.85 1.08
CA GLU A 284 -12.43 10.40 1.70
C GLU A 284 -13.59 9.41 1.63
N ASP A 285 -13.75 8.69 0.50
CA ASP A 285 -14.79 7.66 0.33
C ASP A 285 -14.67 6.50 1.33
N PHE A 286 -13.46 6.25 1.87
CA PHE A 286 -13.22 5.18 2.84
C PHE A 286 -13.53 5.57 4.29
N ASN A 287 -13.40 6.84 4.65
CA ASN A 287 -13.64 7.30 6.02
C ASN A 287 -15.12 7.41 6.37
N ASP A 288 -15.98 7.64 5.38
CA ASP A 288 -17.43 7.83 5.57
C ASP A 288 -18.22 6.50 5.65
N GLN A 289 -17.57 5.34 5.54
CA GLN A 289 -18.28 4.07 5.63
C GLN A 289 -18.84 3.87 7.03
N ALA A 290 -20.16 3.80 7.12
CA ALA A 290 -20.88 3.56 8.37
C ALA A 290 -20.50 2.19 8.97
N PHE A 291 -19.94 2.22 10.20
CA PHE A 291 -19.58 1.00 10.93
C PHE A 291 -20.73 0.55 11.84
N GLU A 292 -20.85 -0.77 11.99
CA GLU A 292 -21.70 -1.33 13.03
C GLU A 292 -21.14 -0.98 14.41
N GLU A 293 -22.02 -0.48 15.30
CA GLU A 293 -21.66 -0.16 16.68
C GLU A 293 -20.98 -1.38 17.37
N GLY A 294 -19.77 -1.17 17.88
CA GLY A 294 -19.04 -2.13 18.69
C GLY A 294 -17.95 -2.93 18.00
N ILE A 295 -17.70 -2.70 16.70
CA ILE A 295 -16.54 -3.28 15.98
C ILE A 295 -15.51 -2.17 15.75
N PRO A 296 -14.21 -2.36 16.10
CA PRO A 296 -13.16 -1.38 15.79
C PRO A 296 -13.06 -1.15 14.29
N ASN A 297 -12.84 0.09 13.90
CA ASN A 297 -12.82 0.49 12.48
C ASN A 297 -11.73 -0.20 11.65
N LEU A 298 -10.56 -0.48 12.26
CA LEU A 298 -9.40 -1.05 11.57
C LEU A 298 -9.07 -0.37 10.24
N ALA A 299 -9.19 0.97 10.18
CA ALA A 299 -9.06 1.75 8.95
C ALA A 299 -7.71 1.50 8.24
N ARG A 300 -6.60 1.47 8.99
CA ARG A 300 -5.28 1.19 8.44
C ARG A 300 -5.16 -0.23 7.89
N LEU A 301 -5.79 -1.22 8.52
CA LEU A 301 -5.80 -2.59 8.00
C LEU A 301 -6.59 -2.68 6.69
N ARG A 302 -7.71 -1.98 6.59
CA ARG A 302 -8.49 -1.91 5.34
C ARG A 302 -7.69 -1.26 4.23
N LEU A 303 -6.99 -0.17 4.55
CA LEU A 303 -6.08 0.50 3.62
C LEU A 303 -4.95 -0.44 3.16
N ALA A 304 -4.37 -1.24 4.09
CA ALA A 304 -3.37 -2.25 3.76
C ALA A 304 -3.91 -3.32 2.80
N VAL A 305 -5.16 -3.75 2.96
CA VAL A 305 -5.82 -4.69 2.03
C VAL A 305 -5.99 -4.05 0.64
N ASN A 306 -6.45 -2.79 0.57
CA ASN A 306 -6.62 -2.09 -0.69
C ASN A 306 -5.30 -1.86 -1.43
N TYR A 307 -4.24 -1.58 -0.69
CA TYR A 307 -2.90 -1.40 -1.26
C TYR A 307 -2.17 -2.74 -1.48
N ASN A 308 -2.89 -3.86 -1.27
CA ASN A 308 -2.36 -5.22 -1.49
C ASN A 308 -1.10 -5.53 -0.67
N GLN A 309 -1.05 -5.05 0.59
CA GLN A 309 0.04 -5.29 1.54
C GLN A 309 -0.08 -6.68 2.18
N LYS A 310 0.15 -7.74 1.39
CA LYS A 310 -0.12 -9.13 1.79
C LYS A 310 0.66 -9.55 3.05
N GLN A 311 1.93 -9.21 3.11
CA GLN A 311 2.80 -9.57 4.24
C GLN A 311 2.34 -8.91 5.55
N PHE A 312 1.96 -7.63 5.49
CA PHE A 312 1.43 -6.89 6.64
C PHE A 312 0.15 -7.51 7.18
N VAL A 313 -0.81 -7.83 6.30
CA VAL A 313 -2.08 -8.47 6.69
C VAL A 313 -1.85 -9.87 7.24
N ALA A 314 -0.91 -10.63 6.67
CA ALA A 314 -0.56 -11.98 7.13
C ALA A 314 0.26 -12.00 8.44
N HIS A 315 0.69 -10.85 8.94
CA HIS A 315 1.52 -10.79 10.15
C HIS A 315 0.82 -11.46 11.35
N PRO A 316 1.51 -12.31 12.14
CA PRO A 316 0.89 -13.07 13.24
C PRO A 316 0.17 -12.20 14.27
N ILE A 317 0.72 -11.03 14.59
CA ILE A 317 0.11 -10.07 15.54
C ILE A 317 -1.20 -9.52 14.96
N CYS A 318 -1.22 -9.14 13.67
CA CYS A 318 -2.41 -8.68 12.98
C CYS A 318 -3.49 -9.78 12.97
N GLN A 319 -3.13 -11.01 12.64
CA GLN A 319 -4.01 -12.16 12.65
C GLN A 319 -4.53 -12.48 14.06
N GLN A 320 -3.74 -12.25 15.10
CA GLN A 320 -4.18 -12.42 16.48
C GLN A 320 -5.25 -11.39 16.86
N VAL A 321 -5.06 -10.12 16.50
CA VAL A 321 -6.06 -9.06 16.73
C VAL A 321 -7.33 -9.35 15.96
N LEU A 322 -7.24 -9.68 14.66
CA LEU A 322 -8.39 -10.09 13.87
C LEU A 322 -9.14 -11.28 14.47
N SER A 323 -8.41 -12.31 14.91
CA SER A 323 -9.00 -13.48 15.54
C SER A 323 -9.68 -13.12 16.87
N SER A 324 -9.13 -12.20 17.66
CA SER A 324 -9.74 -11.74 18.90
C SER A 324 -11.05 -10.96 18.66
N ILE A 325 -11.08 -10.12 17.62
CA ILE A 325 -12.28 -9.39 17.21
C ILE A 325 -13.33 -10.37 16.65
N TRP A 326 -12.92 -11.31 15.81
CA TRP A 326 -13.79 -12.32 15.21
C TRP A 326 -14.49 -13.19 16.25
N CYS A 327 -13.74 -13.67 17.25
CA CYS A 327 -14.29 -14.50 18.32
C CYS A 327 -15.00 -13.69 19.43
N GLY A 328 -14.66 -12.41 19.59
CA GLY A 328 -15.23 -11.56 20.64
C GLY A 328 -15.14 -12.18 22.03
N SER A 329 -16.28 -12.29 22.72
CA SER A 329 -16.37 -12.91 24.06
C SER A 329 -16.27 -14.44 24.05
N LEU A 330 -16.26 -15.11 22.89
CA LEU A 330 -16.13 -16.57 22.76
C LEU A 330 -14.66 -17.00 22.72
N GLN A 331 -13.90 -16.74 23.76
CA GLN A 331 -12.47 -17.08 23.83
C GLN A 331 -12.21 -18.60 23.68
N SER A 332 -13.15 -19.46 24.14
CA SER A 332 -13.08 -20.91 24.00
C SER A 332 -13.21 -21.40 22.54
N TRP A 333 -13.74 -20.58 21.61
CA TRP A 333 -13.95 -20.96 20.22
C TRP A 333 -12.63 -21.27 19.49
N ARG A 334 -11.60 -20.45 19.71
CA ARG A 334 -10.31 -20.62 19.05
C ARG A 334 -9.63 -21.94 19.43
N GLY A 335 -9.68 -22.33 20.70
CA GLY A 335 -9.05 -23.55 21.24
C GLY A 335 -9.91 -24.80 21.16
N SER A 336 -11.19 -24.70 20.74
CA SER A 336 -12.10 -25.85 20.71
C SER A 336 -11.77 -26.83 19.58
N THR A 337 -12.09 -28.10 19.80
CA THR A 337 -11.94 -29.17 18.80
C THR A 337 -12.87 -28.94 17.60
N ASN A 338 -12.49 -29.44 16.43
CA ASN A 338 -13.30 -29.30 15.22
C ASN A 338 -14.69 -29.94 15.37
N LEU A 339 -14.79 -31.06 16.11
CA LEU A 339 -16.08 -31.71 16.39
C LEU A 339 -17.00 -30.79 17.20
N TRP A 340 -16.48 -30.06 18.17
CA TRP A 340 -17.26 -29.10 18.97
C TRP A 340 -17.73 -27.92 18.12
N LYS A 341 -16.88 -27.42 17.20
CA LYS A 341 -17.26 -26.37 16.25
C LYS A 341 -18.39 -26.82 15.33
N VAL A 342 -18.31 -28.04 14.80
CA VAL A 342 -19.36 -28.63 13.95
C VAL A 342 -20.66 -28.79 14.73
N PHE A 343 -20.60 -29.26 15.99
CA PHE A 343 -21.78 -29.41 16.83
C PHE A 343 -22.47 -28.07 17.10
N ILE A 344 -21.73 -27.02 17.46
CA ILE A 344 -22.29 -25.68 17.66
C ILE A 344 -22.86 -25.12 16.35
N SER A 345 -22.15 -25.26 15.22
CA SER A 345 -22.63 -24.80 13.92
C SER A 345 -23.92 -25.49 13.51
N SER A 346 -24.03 -26.80 13.73
CA SER A 346 -25.25 -27.58 13.50
C SER A 346 -26.39 -27.14 14.42
N SER A 347 -26.10 -26.87 15.72
CA SER A 347 -27.10 -26.36 16.65
C SER A 347 -27.63 -24.98 16.28
N ILE A 348 -26.73 -24.09 15.79
CA ILE A 348 -27.12 -22.76 15.27
C ILE A 348 -27.96 -22.91 14.03
N PHE A 349 -27.60 -23.82 13.11
CA PHE A 349 -28.36 -24.10 11.89
C PHE A 349 -29.79 -24.54 12.22
N MET A 350 -29.95 -25.52 13.07
CA MET A 350 -31.29 -26.01 13.48
C MET A 350 -32.10 -25.00 14.29
N GLY A 351 -31.42 -24.24 15.16
CA GLY A 351 -32.04 -23.24 16.03
C GLY A 351 -32.26 -21.87 15.40
N MET A 352 -31.78 -21.64 14.16
CA MET A 352 -31.79 -20.33 13.50
C MET A 352 -33.12 -19.59 13.57
N PRO A 353 -34.30 -20.18 13.21
CA PRO A 353 -35.55 -19.45 13.24
C PRO A 353 -35.92 -18.99 14.67
N PHE A 354 -35.65 -19.81 15.69
CA PHE A 354 -35.88 -19.44 17.08
C PHE A 354 -34.92 -18.36 17.57
N LEU A 355 -33.66 -18.39 17.12
CA LEU A 355 -32.66 -17.38 17.49
C LEU A 355 -32.99 -16.03 16.86
N CYS A 356 -33.50 -16.01 15.61
CA CYS A 356 -33.99 -14.79 14.95
C CYS A 356 -35.20 -14.20 15.68
N LEU A 357 -36.15 -15.04 16.07
CA LEU A 357 -37.30 -14.61 16.84
C LEU A 357 -36.89 -14.06 18.21
N LEU A 358 -35.99 -14.75 18.92
CA LEU A 358 -35.44 -14.29 20.18
C LEU A 358 -34.77 -12.91 20.07
N TYR A 359 -33.98 -12.70 19.02
CA TYR A 359 -33.36 -11.40 18.77
C TYR A 359 -34.39 -10.30 18.55
N TYR A 360 -35.46 -10.59 17.80
CA TYR A 360 -36.54 -9.63 17.54
C TYR A 360 -37.33 -9.26 18.80
N VAL A 361 -37.71 -10.26 19.60
CA VAL A 361 -38.55 -10.08 20.82
C VAL A 361 -37.76 -9.48 22.00
N ALA A 362 -36.50 -9.94 22.18
CA ALA A 362 -35.69 -9.57 23.34
C ALA A 362 -34.26 -9.16 22.97
N PRO A 363 -34.04 -8.02 22.24
CA PRO A 363 -32.72 -7.62 21.72
C PRO A 363 -31.68 -7.29 22.81
N ARG A 364 -32.11 -7.00 24.04
CA ARG A 364 -31.24 -6.66 25.19
C ARG A 364 -30.84 -7.88 26.03
N SER A 365 -31.37 -9.05 25.74
CA SER A 365 -31.05 -10.28 26.50
C SER A 365 -29.58 -10.71 26.30
N LYS A 366 -29.03 -11.46 27.27
CA LYS A 366 -27.66 -12.00 27.17
C LYS A 366 -27.44 -12.85 25.91
N PRO A 367 -28.34 -13.79 25.51
CA PRO A 367 -28.19 -14.55 24.30
C PRO A 367 -28.30 -13.67 23.04
N ALA A 368 -29.13 -12.63 22.98
CA ALA A 368 -29.21 -11.72 21.89
C ALA A 368 -27.89 -10.91 21.69
N LYS A 369 -27.20 -10.58 22.78
CA LYS A 369 -25.87 -9.95 22.69
C LYS A 369 -24.82 -10.90 22.14
N MET A 370 -24.91 -12.21 22.39
CA MET A 370 -24.01 -13.21 21.81
C MET A 370 -24.23 -13.34 20.31
N LEU A 371 -25.44 -13.13 19.78
CA LEU A 371 -25.72 -13.16 18.35
C LEU A 371 -25.06 -12.00 17.57
N LYS A 372 -24.63 -10.95 18.25
CA LYS A 372 -23.88 -9.83 17.65
C LYS A 372 -22.40 -10.15 17.43
N ILE A 373 -21.87 -11.25 18.00
CA ILE A 373 -20.46 -11.65 17.81
C ILE A 373 -20.24 -12.01 16.34
N PRO A 374 -19.18 -11.50 15.67
CA PRO A 374 -18.98 -11.68 14.24
C PRO A 374 -19.03 -13.14 13.77
N VAL A 375 -18.41 -14.07 14.52
CA VAL A 375 -18.42 -15.49 14.16
C VAL A 375 -19.83 -16.09 14.19
N ILE A 376 -20.67 -15.74 15.18
CA ILE A 376 -22.03 -16.24 15.28
C ILE A 376 -22.92 -15.60 14.21
N LYS A 377 -22.74 -14.30 13.96
CA LYS A 377 -23.44 -13.58 12.90
C LYS A 377 -23.16 -14.19 11.53
N PHE A 378 -21.91 -14.53 11.26
CA PHE A 378 -21.52 -15.26 10.04
C PHE A 378 -22.19 -16.64 9.95
N LEU A 379 -22.18 -17.42 11.04
CA LEU A 379 -22.84 -18.73 11.08
C LEU A 379 -24.34 -18.63 10.85
N LEU A 380 -25.01 -17.62 11.43
CA LEU A 380 -26.44 -17.36 11.21
C LEU A 380 -26.74 -16.98 9.76
N HIS A 381 -25.91 -16.12 9.17
CA HIS A 381 -26.06 -15.74 7.76
C HIS A 381 -25.89 -16.96 6.83
N SER A 382 -24.86 -17.77 7.08
CA SER A 382 -24.64 -19.02 6.34
C SER A 382 -25.79 -20.02 6.53
N ALA A 383 -26.29 -20.16 7.76
CA ALA A 383 -27.44 -20.99 8.06
C ALA A 383 -28.70 -20.51 7.33
N SER A 384 -28.96 -19.20 7.32
CA SER A 384 -30.07 -18.59 6.59
C SER A 384 -30.01 -18.92 5.09
N TYR A 385 -28.81 -18.83 4.50
CA TYR A 385 -28.62 -19.15 3.08
C TYR A 385 -28.85 -20.65 2.79
N VAL A 386 -28.34 -21.53 3.65
CA VAL A 386 -28.58 -22.99 3.50
C VAL A 386 -30.07 -23.32 3.65
N TRP A 387 -30.79 -22.71 4.60
CA TRP A 387 -32.24 -22.85 4.71
C TRP A 387 -32.97 -22.38 3.44
N PHE A 388 -32.56 -21.26 2.89
CA PHE A 388 -33.09 -20.78 1.60
C PHE A 388 -32.91 -21.82 0.48
N LEU A 389 -31.72 -22.43 0.37
CA LEU A 389 -31.47 -23.49 -0.62
C LEU A 389 -32.31 -24.77 -0.35
N VAL A 390 -32.53 -25.11 0.91
CA VAL A 390 -33.39 -26.24 1.28
C VAL A 390 -34.84 -25.98 0.86
N PHE A 391 -35.36 -24.76 1.11
CA PHE A 391 -36.72 -24.40 0.65
C PHE A 391 -36.81 -24.38 -0.87
N LEU A 392 -35.81 -23.88 -1.56
CA LEU A 392 -35.74 -23.83 -3.00
C LEU A 392 -35.71 -25.26 -3.61
N LEU A 393 -34.96 -26.18 -2.99
CA LEU A 393 -34.92 -27.58 -3.37
C LEU A 393 -36.28 -28.24 -3.11
N ALA A 394 -36.90 -27.97 -1.95
CA ALA A 394 -38.23 -28.51 -1.64
C ALA A 394 -39.28 -28.01 -2.63
N GLU A 395 -39.30 -26.73 -2.97
CA GLU A 395 -40.19 -26.17 -4.01
C GLU A 395 -39.96 -26.82 -5.37
N SER A 396 -38.69 -27.03 -5.76
CA SER A 396 -38.34 -27.71 -7.01
C SER A 396 -38.82 -29.18 -7.05
N LEU A 397 -38.65 -29.92 -5.93
CA LEU A 397 -39.11 -31.33 -5.84
C LEU A 397 -40.64 -31.44 -5.84
N VAL A 398 -41.35 -30.52 -5.18
CA VAL A 398 -42.81 -30.45 -5.19
C VAL A 398 -43.31 -30.13 -6.61
N LEU A 399 -42.60 -29.27 -7.33
CA LEU A 399 -42.88 -28.98 -8.74
C LEU A 399 -42.76 -30.23 -9.60
N GLU A 400 -41.73 -31.03 -9.43
CA GLU A 400 -41.51 -32.26 -10.21
C GLU A 400 -42.54 -33.33 -9.87
N TYR A 401 -42.84 -33.56 -8.61
CA TYR A 401 -43.83 -34.56 -8.17
C TYR A 401 -45.25 -34.25 -8.67
N ASN A 402 -45.64 -32.97 -8.71
CA ASN A 402 -46.95 -32.54 -9.16
C ASN A 402 -47.03 -32.45 -10.71
N ASN A 403 -45.96 -32.63 -11.45
CA ASN A 403 -45.91 -32.55 -12.90
C ASN A 403 -46.62 -33.73 -13.59
N GLU A 404 -46.87 -34.87 -12.91
CA GLU A 404 -47.67 -35.95 -13.43
C GLU A 404 -49.14 -35.56 -13.65
N THR A 405 -49.59 -34.46 -13.03
CA THR A 405 -50.93 -33.88 -13.21
C THR A 405 -50.86 -32.49 -13.80
N PHE A 406 -50.42 -32.36 -15.06
CA PHE A 406 -50.25 -31.09 -15.79
C PHE A 406 -51.56 -30.33 -16.06
N SER A 407 -52.72 -30.83 -15.63
CA SER A 407 -54.00 -30.16 -15.80
C SER A 407 -54.40 -29.40 -14.53
N GLY A 408 -53.97 -28.15 -14.44
CA GLY A 408 -54.54 -27.19 -13.48
C GLY A 408 -53.87 -27.17 -12.13
N ARG A 409 -52.57 -26.87 -12.11
CA ARG A 409 -51.86 -26.63 -10.88
C ARG A 409 -52.33 -25.32 -10.24
N ASN A 410 -53.07 -25.42 -9.16
CA ASN A 410 -53.18 -24.37 -8.18
C ASN A 410 -51.87 -24.34 -7.41
N GLN A 411 -50.91 -23.54 -7.90
CA GLN A 411 -49.69 -23.27 -7.13
C GLN A 411 -50.12 -22.51 -5.86
N ASP A 412 -49.85 -23.10 -4.67
CA ASP A 412 -50.21 -22.48 -3.42
C ASP A 412 -49.39 -21.18 -3.24
N PHE A 413 -50.10 -20.06 -3.30
CA PHE A 413 -49.52 -18.72 -3.26
C PHE A 413 -48.68 -18.49 -2.00
N TRP A 414 -48.93 -19.24 -0.91
CA TRP A 414 -48.18 -19.13 0.34
C TRP A 414 -46.71 -19.56 0.22
N GLU A 415 -46.40 -20.61 -0.56
CA GLU A 415 -45.04 -21.11 -0.79
C GLU A 415 -44.20 -20.07 -1.52
N THR A 416 -44.73 -19.54 -2.62
CA THR A 416 -44.11 -18.49 -3.41
C THR A 416 -43.93 -17.19 -2.59
N SER A 417 -44.92 -16.86 -1.74
CA SER A 417 -44.84 -15.67 -0.87
C SER A 417 -43.75 -15.80 0.18
N LEU A 418 -43.60 -16.99 0.78
CA LEU A 418 -42.56 -17.26 1.78
C LEU A 418 -41.16 -17.18 1.15
N HIS A 419 -40.99 -17.71 -0.04
CA HIS A 419 -39.75 -17.59 -0.81
C HIS A 419 -39.40 -16.11 -1.11
N MET A 420 -40.40 -15.33 -1.51
CA MET A 420 -40.20 -13.90 -1.81
C MET A 420 -39.88 -13.05 -0.59
N ILE A 421 -40.36 -13.41 0.60
CA ILE A 421 -39.94 -12.76 1.86
C ILE A 421 -38.43 -12.94 2.05
N TRP A 422 -37.91 -14.14 1.76
CA TRP A 422 -36.47 -14.40 1.85
C TRP A 422 -35.67 -13.61 0.80
N VAL A 423 -36.13 -13.59 -0.45
CA VAL A 423 -35.52 -12.81 -1.54
C VAL A 423 -35.53 -11.31 -1.22
N ALA A 424 -36.62 -10.80 -0.62
CA ALA A 424 -36.68 -9.40 -0.17
C ALA A 424 -35.64 -9.11 0.94
N GLY A 425 -35.38 -10.08 1.82
CA GLY A 425 -34.30 -9.97 2.81
C GLY A 425 -32.92 -9.88 2.16
N PHE A 426 -32.63 -10.68 1.13
CA PHE A 426 -31.39 -10.57 0.36
C PHE A 426 -31.27 -9.25 -0.39
N PHE A 427 -32.34 -8.80 -1.03
CA PHE A 427 -32.38 -7.50 -1.69
C PHE A 427 -32.05 -6.35 -0.71
N TRP A 428 -32.63 -6.39 0.49
CA TRP A 428 -32.31 -5.41 1.53
C TRP A 428 -30.82 -5.46 1.94
N PHE A 429 -30.26 -6.65 2.04
CA PHE A 429 -28.84 -6.82 2.36
C PHE A 429 -27.93 -6.24 1.27
N GLU A 430 -28.22 -6.49 0.00
CA GLU A 430 -27.48 -5.92 -1.14
C GLU A 430 -27.60 -4.39 -1.21
N CYS A 431 -28.80 -3.85 -0.96
CA CYS A 431 -28.97 -2.38 -0.87
C CYS A 431 -28.11 -1.77 0.24
N LYS A 432 -27.99 -2.44 1.38
CA LYS A 432 -27.11 -2.01 2.48
C LYS A 432 -25.63 -2.08 2.07
N GLU A 433 -25.23 -3.12 1.35
CA GLU A 433 -23.85 -3.29 0.87
C GLU A 433 -23.48 -2.19 -0.15
N VAL A 434 -24.37 -1.89 -1.10
CA VAL A 434 -24.22 -0.75 -2.04
C VAL A 434 -24.05 0.58 -1.29
N TRP A 435 -24.84 0.77 -0.22
CA TRP A 435 -24.74 1.98 0.60
C TRP A 435 -23.42 2.12 1.35
N ILE A 436 -22.85 0.99 1.82
CA ILE A 436 -21.60 0.96 2.58
C ILE A 436 -20.39 1.07 1.67
N GLU A 437 -20.35 0.33 0.55
CA GLU A 437 -19.17 0.25 -0.34
C GLU A 437 -19.15 1.34 -1.41
N GLY A 438 -20.28 2.01 -1.65
CA GLY A 438 -20.45 2.91 -2.78
C GLY A 438 -20.76 2.18 -4.10
N PHE A 439 -21.63 2.78 -4.91
CA PHE A 439 -22.15 2.14 -6.13
C PHE A 439 -21.06 1.73 -7.14
N ARG A 440 -20.01 2.55 -7.28
CA ARG A 440 -18.92 2.29 -8.22
C ARG A 440 -18.04 1.11 -7.79
N SER A 441 -17.71 1.04 -6.51
CA SER A 441 -16.91 -0.05 -5.94
C SER A 441 -17.67 -1.36 -5.97
N TYR A 442 -18.97 -1.32 -5.63
CA TYR A 442 -19.85 -2.48 -5.65
C TYR A 442 -19.97 -3.13 -7.04
N LEU A 443 -20.09 -2.33 -8.11
CA LEU A 443 -20.20 -2.87 -9.49
C LEU A 443 -18.87 -3.43 -10.04
N LEU A 444 -17.73 -3.08 -9.48
CA LEU A 444 -16.44 -3.64 -9.90
C LEU A 444 -16.25 -5.09 -9.46
N ASP A 445 -16.98 -5.55 -8.45
CA ASP A 445 -16.94 -6.96 -8.03
C ASP A 445 -17.92 -7.77 -8.90
N TRP A 446 -17.37 -8.73 -9.65
CA TRP A 446 -18.14 -9.63 -10.51
C TRP A 446 -19.22 -10.41 -9.75
N TRP A 447 -19.00 -10.74 -8.49
CA TRP A 447 -19.95 -11.46 -7.67
C TRP A 447 -21.18 -10.63 -7.31
N ASN A 448 -21.01 -9.36 -7.02
CA ASN A 448 -22.10 -8.43 -6.76
C ASN A 448 -22.97 -8.24 -8.02
N PHE A 449 -22.34 -8.24 -9.20
CA PHE A 449 -23.09 -8.22 -10.46
C PHE A 449 -23.97 -9.47 -10.64
N LEU A 450 -23.44 -10.67 -10.32
CA LEU A 450 -24.22 -11.90 -10.34
C LEU A 450 -25.38 -11.86 -9.35
N ASP A 451 -25.20 -11.26 -8.17
CA ASP A 451 -26.25 -11.09 -7.18
C ASP A 451 -27.38 -10.20 -7.66
N ILE A 452 -27.06 -9.07 -8.32
CA ILE A 452 -28.07 -8.21 -8.96
C ILE A 452 -28.86 -8.98 -10.03
N VAL A 453 -28.18 -9.72 -10.90
CA VAL A 453 -28.83 -10.51 -11.96
C VAL A 453 -29.77 -11.56 -11.35
N MET A 454 -29.30 -12.30 -10.34
CA MET A 454 -30.09 -13.33 -9.66
C MET A 454 -31.33 -12.74 -8.97
N LEU A 455 -31.18 -11.64 -8.22
CA LEU A 455 -32.30 -10.98 -7.55
C LEU A 455 -33.31 -10.38 -8.54
N SER A 456 -32.84 -9.80 -9.66
CA SER A 456 -33.73 -9.27 -10.70
C SER A 456 -34.55 -10.37 -11.37
N MET A 457 -33.96 -11.55 -11.62
CA MET A 457 -34.67 -12.71 -12.19
C MET A 457 -35.69 -13.31 -11.22
N TYR A 458 -35.39 -13.39 -9.91
CA TYR A 458 -36.38 -13.79 -8.90
C TYR A 458 -37.55 -12.82 -8.86
N LEU A 459 -37.29 -11.53 -8.86
CA LEU A 459 -38.33 -10.50 -8.86
C LEU A 459 -39.20 -10.61 -10.13
N ALA A 460 -38.59 -10.79 -11.30
CA ALA A 460 -39.32 -10.96 -12.57
C ALA A 460 -40.21 -12.21 -12.54
N SER A 461 -39.68 -13.35 -12.07
CA SER A 461 -40.46 -14.58 -11.91
C SER A 461 -41.64 -14.39 -10.94
N PHE A 462 -41.44 -13.70 -9.82
CA PHE A 462 -42.49 -13.41 -8.86
C PHE A 462 -43.56 -12.49 -9.42
N VAL A 463 -43.17 -11.42 -10.11
CA VAL A 463 -44.14 -10.48 -10.74
C VAL A 463 -45.00 -11.23 -11.77
N LEU A 464 -44.40 -12.09 -12.58
CA LEU A 464 -45.16 -12.92 -13.54
C LEU A 464 -46.16 -13.85 -12.83
N ARG A 465 -45.73 -14.54 -11.76
CA ARG A 465 -46.61 -15.42 -10.95
C ARG A 465 -47.74 -14.61 -10.29
N LEU A 466 -47.45 -13.42 -9.80
CA LEU A 466 -48.43 -12.52 -9.21
C LEU A 466 -49.46 -12.06 -10.25
N LEU A 467 -49.03 -11.69 -11.46
CA LEU A 467 -49.91 -11.32 -12.57
C LEU A 467 -50.82 -12.48 -12.96
N ILE A 468 -50.28 -13.70 -13.07
CA ILE A 468 -51.05 -14.89 -13.38
C ILE A 468 -52.11 -15.16 -12.30
N PHE A 469 -51.73 -15.02 -11.02
CA PHE A 469 -52.66 -15.19 -9.91
C PHE A 469 -53.78 -14.15 -9.91
N PHE A 470 -53.48 -12.87 -10.11
CA PHE A 470 -54.49 -11.83 -10.15
C PHE A 470 -55.39 -11.96 -11.38
N GLN A 471 -54.86 -12.18 -12.58
CA GLN A 471 -55.64 -12.36 -13.79
C GLN A 471 -56.48 -13.63 -13.74
N GLY A 472 -55.95 -14.75 -13.29
CA GLY A 472 -56.69 -16.00 -13.20
C GLY A 472 -57.80 -15.98 -12.17
N ARG A 473 -57.58 -15.37 -10.97
CA ARG A 473 -58.56 -15.37 -9.89
C ARG A 473 -59.51 -14.18 -9.87
N VAL A 474 -59.09 -13.00 -10.31
CA VAL A 474 -59.89 -11.78 -10.20
C VAL A 474 -60.64 -11.50 -11.52
N PHE A 475 -59.96 -11.56 -12.64
CA PHE A 475 -60.56 -11.22 -13.93
C PHE A 475 -61.28 -12.38 -14.63
N CYS A 476 -60.80 -13.60 -14.47
CA CYS A 476 -61.34 -14.76 -15.20
C CYS A 476 -62.38 -15.56 -14.42
N LEU A 477 -62.79 -15.11 -13.21
CA LEU A 477 -63.82 -15.80 -12.42
C LEU A 477 -65.19 -15.81 -13.11
N ASP A 478 -65.54 -14.68 -13.76
CA ASP A 478 -66.85 -14.51 -14.41
C ASP A 478 -66.87 -14.89 -15.90
N ASN A 479 -65.71 -14.92 -16.61
CA ASN A 479 -65.60 -15.16 -18.04
C ASN A 479 -64.66 -16.34 -18.40
N LYS A 480 -64.92 -17.53 -17.90
CA LYS A 480 -64.07 -18.73 -18.09
C LYS A 480 -63.90 -19.19 -19.55
N GLU A 481 -64.73 -18.73 -20.50
CA GLU A 481 -64.70 -19.15 -21.90
C GLU A 481 -64.01 -18.16 -22.86
N SER A 482 -63.59 -17.01 -22.38
CA SER A 482 -62.87 -16.05 -23.25
C SER A 482 -61.49 -16.61 -23.64
N ALA A 483 -61.07 -16.36 -24.89
CA ALA A 483 -59.77 -16.84 -25.40
C ALA A 483 -58.58 -16.38 -24.55
N GLU A 484 -58.69 -15.18 -23.97
CA GLU A 484 -57.65 -14.60 -23.09
C GLU A 484 -57.59 -15.30 -21.73
N CYS A 485 -58.75 -15.66 -21.14
CA CYS A 485 -58.78 -16.38 -19.86
C CYS A 485 -58.32 -17.83 -19.97
N ARG A 486 -58.33 -18.40 -21.15
CA ARG A 486 -57.83 -19.75 -21.41
C ARG A 486 -56.33 -19.89 -21.15
N TYR A 487 -55.55 -18.80 -21.39
CA TYR A 487 -54.12 -18.74 -21.09
C TYR A 487 -53.84 -18.79 -19.58
N TYR A 488 -54.72 -18.26 -18.76
CA TYR A 488 -54.50 -18.13 -17.30
C TYR A 488 -55.19 -19.23 -16.49
N THR A 489 -56.16 -19.96 -17.06
CA THR A 489 -56.97 -20.95 -16.33
C THR A 489 -56.74 -22.39 -16.77
N LYS A 490 -56.27 -22.64 -18.00
CA LYS A 490 -55.88 -23.98 -18.47
C LYS A 490 -54.41 -23.94 -18.82
N ALA A 491 -53.61 -24.71 -18.12
CA ALA A 491 -52.26 -25.02 -18.52
C ALA A 491 -52.27 -25.63 -19.92
N GLY A 492 -52.09 -24.81 -20.94
CA GLY A 492 -51.97 -25.24 -22.33
C GLY A 492 -50.58 -25.85 -22.49
N VAL A 493 -50.54 -26.99 -23.10
CA VAL A 493 -49.34 -27.74 -23.42
C VAL A 493 -48.35 -26.85 -24.19
N GLY A 494 -47.31 -26.38 -23.52
CA GLY A 494 -46.01 -26.13 -24.14
C GLY A 494 -45.86 -24.99 -25.15
N ASN A 495 -46.70 -23.94 -25.12
CA ASN A 495 -46.42 -22.76 -25.94
C ASN A 495 -45.39 -21.87 -25.27
N THR A 496 -44.32 -21.56 -26.01
CA THR A 496 -43.24 -20.66 -25.57
C THR A 496 -43.69 -19.21 -25.23
N GLU A 497 -44.92 -18.86 -25.53
CA GLU A 497 -45.55 -17.56 -25.24
C GLU A 497 -46.35 -17.58 -23.92
N ASP A 498 -46.40 -18.72 -23.21
CA ASP A 498 -47.14 -18.83 -21.96
C ASP A 498 -46.38 -18.15 -20.82
N PRO A 499 -46.94 -17.12 -20.15
CA PRO A 499 -46.30 -16.41 -19.06
C PRO A 499 -45.94 -17.31 -17.88
N GLN A 500 -46.69 -18.40 -17.66
CA GLN A 500 -46.38 -19.39 -16.62
C GLN A 500 -45.10 -20.15 -16.95
N PHE A 501 -44.92 -20.58 -18.19
CA PHE A 501 -43.70 -21.25 -18.65
C PHE A 501 -42.49 -20.34 -18.51
N MET A 502 -42.61 -19.06 -18.87
CA MET A 502 -41.54 -18.08 -18.70
C MET A 502 -41.17 -17.86 -17.21
N ALA A 503 -42.16 -17.82 -16.31
CA ALA A 503 -41.91 -17.71 -14.87
C ALA A 503 -41.18 -18.95 -14.31
N GLU A 504 -41.51 -20.13 -14.76
CA GLU A 504 -40.86 -21.39 -14.37
C GLU A 504 -39.42 -21.50 -14.91
N VAL A 505 -39.18 -21.10 -16.16
CA VAL A 505 -37.85 -21.06 -16.75
C VAL A 505 -36.96 -20.08 -16.01
N LEU A 506 -37.46 -18.86 -15.73
CA LEU A 506 -36.72 -17.86 -14.94
C LEU A 506 -36.39 -18.40 -13.53
N PHE A 507 -37.35 -19.06 -12.89
CA PHE A 507 -37.13 -19.66 -11.57
C PHE A 507 -36.07 -20.78 -11.63
N ALA A 508 -36.11 -21.67 -12.63
CA ALA A 508 -35.13 -22.75 -12.79
C ALA A 508 -33.71 -22.22 -13.01
N VAL A 509 -33.55 -21.23 -13.91
CA VAL A 509 -32.22 -20.60 -14.15
C VAL A 509 -31.72 -19.91 -12.90
N THR A 510 -32.57 -19.17 -12.20
CA THR A 510 -32.20 -18.46 -10.99
C THR A 510 -31.82 -19.41 -9.84
N SER A 511 -32.53 -20.56 -9.77
CA SER A 511 -32.18 -21.62 -8.80
C SER A 511 -30.80 -22.18 -9.06
N MET A 512 -30.42 -22.43 -10.29
CA MET A 512 -29.07 -22.86 -10.68
C MET A 512 -28.01 -21.80 -10.24
N LEU A 513 -28.28 -20.52 -10.50
CA LEU A 513 -27.40 -19.44 -10.08
C LEU A 513 -27.27 -19.34 -8.55
N SER A 514 -28.34 -19.60 -7.81
CA SER A 514 -28.30 -19.61 -6.33
C SER A 514 -27.41 -20.73 -5.78
N PHE A 515 -27.39 -21.90 -6.41
CA PHE A 515 -26.46 -22.97 -6.01
C PHE A 515 -24.99 -22.61 -6.35
N THR A 516 -24.74 -21.94 -7.47
CA THR A 516 -23.36 -21.45 -7.77
C THR A 516 -22.88 -20.40 -6.77
N ARG A 517 -23.78 -19.55 -6.28
CA ARG A 517 -23.47 -18.60 -5.19
C ARG A 517 -23.09 -19.33 -3.89
N CYS A 518 -23.66 -20.50 -3.61
CA CYS A 518 -23.25 -21.30 -2.44
C CYS A 518 -21.76 -21.66 -2.49
N LEU A 519 -21.22 -21.97 -3.66
CA LEU A 519 -19.78 -22.21 -3.86
C LEU A 519 -18.95 -20.96 -3.54
N HIS A 520 -19.44 -19.79 -3.90
CA HIS A 520 -18.80 -18.54 -3.53
C HIS A 520 -18.84 -18.27 -2.01
N LEU A 521 -19.98 -18.53 -1.35
CA LEU A 521 -20.10 -18.37 0.10
C LEU A 521 -19.19 -19.35 0.84
N ALA A 522 -19.01 -20.56 0.32
CA ALA A 522 -18.14 -21.58 0.89
C ALA A 522 -16.65 -21.32 0.63
N CYS A 523 -16.30 -20.65 -0.47
CA CYS A 523 -14.93 -20.60 -0.93
C CYS A 523 -14.10 -19.37 -0.62
N PRO A 524 -14.42 -18.10 -0.73
CA PRO A 524 -13.34 -17.10 -0.57
C PRO A 524 -13.57 -15.80 0.18
N ARG A 525 -14.74 -15.27 0.37
CA ARG A 525 -14.91 -14.02 1.15
C ARG A 525 -14.61 -14.23 2.63
N THR A 526 -14.86 -15.43 3.12
CA THR A 526 -14.63 -15.83 4.51
C THR A 526 -13.19 -16.24 4.81
N TRP A 527 -12.42 -16.52 3.79
CA TRP A 527 -11.03 -16.96 3.84
C TRP A 527 -10.07 -15.86 3.34
N GLY A 528 -10.43 -14.59 3.44
CA GLY A 528 -9.60 -13.46 3.03
C GLY A 528 -8.13 -13.60 3.46
N PRO A 529 -7.81 -13.96 4.72
CA PRO A 529 -6.45 -14.24 5.15
C PRO A 529 -5.81 -15.46 4.45
N CYS A 530 -6.57 -16.53 4.22
CA CYS A 530 -6.07 -17.72 3.51
C CYS A 530 -5.83 -17.48 2.01
N ARG A 531 -6.65 -16.67 1.35
CA ARG A 531 -6.46 -16.33 -0.06
C ARG A 531 -5.19 -15.52 -0.28
N ILE A 532 -4.87 -14.63 0.66
CA ILE A 532 -3.61 -13.88 0.65
C ILE A 532 -2.42 -14.85 0.79
N SER A 533 -2.55 -15.90 1.62
CA SER A 533 -1.53 -16.93 1.81
C SER A 533 -1.37 -17.84 0.58
N ILE A 534 -2.47 -18.28 -0.05
CA ILE A 534 -2.44 -19.13 -1.26
C ILE A 534 -1.88 -18.36 -2.47
N GLY A 535 -2.19 -17.07 -2.62
CA GLY A 535 -1.63 -16.24 -3.69
C GLY A 535 -0.11 -15.96 -3.55
N GLN A 536 0.48 -16.31 -2.41
CA GLN A 536 1.92 -16.21 -2.21
C GLN A 536 2.66 -17.42 -2.83
N ASP A 537 2.03 -18.60 -2.86
CA ASP A 537 2.61 -19.81 -3.46
C ASP A 537 2.62 -19.78 -5.01
N GLU A 538 1.70 -19.07 -5.65
CA GLU A 538 1.69 -18.90 -7.11
C GLU A 538 2.76 -17.93 -7.64
N SER A 539 3.34 -17.08 -6.80
CA SER A 539 4.38 -16.13 -7.21
C SER A 539 5.80 -16.67 -7.07
N THR A 540 5.97 -17.89 -6.52
CA THR A 540 7.27 -18.55 -6.31
C THR A 540 7.54 -19.71 -7.29
N THR A 541 6.63 -19.98 -8.23
CA THR A 541 6.83 -20.83 -9.39
C THR A 541 6.79 -20.02 -10.69
#